data_2bc6284a6d0777aefd8872abfd968201
#
_entry.id   2bc6284a6d0777aefd8872abfd968201
#
_cell.length_a   1.000
_cell.length_b   1.000
_cell.length_c   1.000
_cell.angle_alpha   90.00
_cell.angle_beta   90.00
_cell.angle_gamma   90.00
#
_symmetry.space_group_name_H-M   'P 1'
#
loop_
_entity.id
_entity.type
_entity.pdbx_description
1 polymer ?
#
loop_
_entity_poly.entity_id
_entity_poly.type
_entity_poly.pdbx_seq_one_letter_code
_entity_poly.pdbx_strand_id
1 'polypeptide(L)'
;VQNVYINGKLMNEATINAAYAGIVNHVPVGLVIGDSGLEKQLKGDGMMPWVEFVCTKQSLARFAAVYKPKQIIHDETIEAVKKVLDGDCKSTPLYLFGAPYHCRMDLTNTAKCDYVQQMPGIHRTGGRTVEFESSSFTEIFNAIHGVANMARLG
;
A
#
# COMPACT_ATOMS: atom_id res chain seq x y z
N VAL A 1 0.72 12.67 -2.26
CA VAL A 1 1.83 11.70 -2.36
C VAL A 1 1.80 11.09 -3.75
N GLN A 2 2.96 10.88 -4.34
CA GLN A 2 3.12 10.24 -5.64
C GLN A 2 3.63 8.81 -5.51
N ASN A 3 4.74 8.63 -4.79
CA ASN A 3 5.31 7.31 -4.52
C ASN A 3 5.69 7.18 -3.05
N VAL A 4 5.64 5.96 -2.54
CA VAL A 4 6.15 5.59 -1.21
C VAL A 4 7.11 4.42 -1.40
N TYR A 5 8.26 4.48 -0.75
CA TYR A 5 9.23 3.39 -0.73
C TYR A 5 9.55 3.02 0.71
N ILE A 6 9.63 1.74 1.00
CA ILE A 6 10.12 1.21 2.29
C ILE A 6 11.30 0.30 2.00
N ASN A 7 12.45 0.59 2.60
CA ASN A 7 13.72 -0.11 2.36
C ASN A 7 14.04 -0.25 0.86
N GLY A 8 13.81 0.84 0.09
CA GLY A 8 14.03 0.90 -1.35
C GLY A 8 12.94 0.24 -2.22
N LYS A 9 11.99 -0.49 -1.63
CA LYS A 9 10.91 -1.15 -2.37
C LYS A 9 9.73 -0.21 -2.55
N LEU A 10 9.26 -0.06 -3.79
CA LEU A 10 8.04 0.71 -4.09
C LEU A 10 6.82 0.05 -3.43
N MET A 11 6.01 0.86 -2.78
CA MET A 11 4.82 0.43 -2.06
C MET A 11 3.56 1.05 -2.66
N ASN A 12 2.46 0.35 -2.56
CA ASN A 12 1.12 0.88 -2.72
C ASN A 12 0.34 0.75 -1.40
N GLU A 13 -0.86 1.28 -1.33
CA GLU A 13 -1.67 1.27 -0.11
C GLU A 13 -1.94 -0.16 0.40
N ALA A 14 -2.22 -1.11 -0.50
CA ALA A 14 -2.45 -2.50 -0.11
C ALA A 14 -1.19 -3.13 0.52
N THR A 15 0.00 -2.90 -0.05
CA THR A 15 1.25 -3.46 0.49
C THR A 15 1.70 -2.76 1.77
N ILE A 16 1.43 -1.46 1.95
CA ILE A 16 1.69 -0.74 3.21
C ILE A 16 0.82 -1.34 4.33
N ASN A 17 -0.48 -1.54 4.07
CA ASN A 17 -1.40 -2.14 5.03
C ASN A 17 -1.05 -3.61 5.31
N ALA A 18 -0.64 -4.38 4.29
CA ALA A 18 -0.21 -5.75 4.45
C ALA A 18 1.08 -5.86 5.31
N ALA A 19 2.01 -4.91 5.12
CA ALA A 19 3.21 -4.84 5.96
C ALA A 19 2.87 -4.51 7.41
N TYR A 20 1.93 -3.60 7.66
CA TYR A 20 1.47 -3.32 9.02
C TYR A 20 0.81 -4.55 9.66
N ALA A 21 -0.10 -5.20 8.93
CA ALA A 21 -0.75 -6.42 9.41
C ALA A 21 0.27 -7.54 9.72
N GLY A 22 1.24 -7.74 8.83
CA GLY A 22 2.24 -8.80 8.98
C GLY A 22 3.28 -8.53 10.06
N ILE A 23 3.85 -7.31 10.08
CA ILE A 23 4.95 -6.97 11.00
C ILE A 23 4.44 -6.70 12.42
N VAL A 24 3.34 -5.94 12.55
CA VAL A 24 2.87 -5.49 13.87
C VAL A 24 1.91 -6.50 14.49
N ASN A 25 1.00 -7.06 13.67
CA ASN A 25 -0.08 -7.91 14.17
C ASN A 25 0.12 -9.41 13.90
N HIS A 26 1.13 -9.80 13.11
CA HIS A 26 1.37 -11.17 12.65
C HIS A 26 0.16 -11.79 11.93
N VAL A 27 -0.57 -10.96 11.17
CA VAL A 27 -1.75 -11.35 10.40
C VAL A 27 -1.44 -11.32 8.91
N PRO A 28 -1.60 -12.43 8.17
CA PRO A 28 -1.42 -12.47 6.73
C PRO A 28 -2.60 -11.79 6.01
N VAL A 29 -2.34 -11.28 4.80
CA VAL A 29 -3.38 -10.80 3.88
C VAL A 29 -3.61 -11.87 2.82
N GLY A 30 -4.81 -12.46 2.80
CA GLY A 30 -5.18 -13.51 1.86
C GLY A 30 -5.98 -13.01 0.66
N LEU A 31 -6.72 -11.91 0.80
CA LEU A 31 -7.59 -11.35 -0.25
C LEU A 31 -7.39 -9.84 -0.39
N VAL A 32 -7.32 -9.37 -1.61
CA VAL A 32 -7.36 -7.95 -1.97
C VAL A 32 -8.43 -7.71 -3.03
N ILE A 33 -9.21 -6.65 -2.87
CA ILE A 33 -10.24 -6.24 -3.82
C ILE A 33 -9.85 -4.86 -4.37
N GLY A 34 -9.79 -4.72 -5.68
CA GLY A 34 -9.34 -3.46 -6.28
C GLY A 34 -9.58 -3.36 -7.78
N ASP A 35 -8.81 -2.52 -8.44
CA ASP A 35 -8.87 -2.36 -9.90
C ASP A 35 -7.77 -3.16 -10.62
N SER A 36 -7.83 -3.17 -11.95
CA SER A 36 -6.85 -3.89 -12.79
C SER A 36 -5.42 -3.35 -12.65
N GLY A 37 -5.25 -2.07 -12.28
CA GLY A 37 -3.92 -1.49 -12.04
C GLY A 37 -3.28 -2.07 -10.77
N LEU A 38 -4.06 -2.16 -9.69
CA LEU A 38 -3.63 -2.78 -8.44
C LEU A 38 -3.37 -4.28 -8.64
N GLU A 39 -4.26 -4.99 -9.37
CA GLU A 39 -4.06 -6.41 -9.71
C GLU A 39 -2.71 -6.64 -10.39
N LYS A 40 -2.39 -5.81 -11.39
CA LYS A 40 -1.10 -5.87 -12.08
C LYS A 40 0.08 -5.71 -11.12
N GLN A 41 0.03 -4.74 -10.21
CA GLN A 41 1.09 -4.52 -9.23
C GLN A 41 1.26 -5.71 -8.27
N LEU A 42 0.16 -6.24 -7.76
CA LEU A 42 0.22 -7.31 -6.76
C LEU A 42 0.59 -8.66 -7.38
N LYS A 43 -0.02 -9.01 -8.51
CA LYS A 43 0.15 -10.33 -9.17
C LYS A 43 1.22 -10.27 -10.27
N GLY A 44 1.12 -9.34 -11.21
CA GLY A 44 1.99 -9.26 -12.39
C GLY A 44 3.39 -8.79 -12.04
N ASP A 45 3.52 -7.73 -11.26
CA ASP A 45 4.82 -7.19 -10.81
C ASP A 45 5.34 -7.90 -9.53
N GLY A 46 4.58 -8.87 -9.01
CA GLY A 46 5.00 -9.77 -7.94
C GLY A 46 5.06 -9.15 -6.54
N MET A 47 4.34 -8.05 -6.28
CA MET A 47 4.37 -7.43 -4.95
C MET A 47 3.76 -8.32 -3.87
N MET A 48 2.64 -9.00 -4.17
CA MET A 48 1.95 -9.98 -3.31
C MET A 48 1.34 -11.09 -4.16
N PRO A 49 2.14 -11.97 -4.79
CA PRO A 49 1.65 -12.94 -5.78
C PRO A 49 0.71 -14.00 -5.19
N TRP A 50 0.76 -14.23 -3.88
CA TRP A 50 -0.05 -15.23 -3.18
C TRP A 50 -1.49 -14.81 -2.91
N VAL A 51 -1.82 -13.49 -2.90
CA VAL A 51 -3.17 -13.05 -2.54
C VAL A 51 -4.20 -13.49 -3.59
N GLU A 52 -5.38 -13.86 -3.15
CA GLU A 52 -6.54 -13.88 -4.02
C GLU A 52 -6.91 -12.44 -4.39
N PHE A 53 -7.36 -12.22 -5.62
CA PHE A 53 -7.69 -10.89 -6.09
C PHE A 53 -9.04 -10.85 -6.77
N VAL A 54 -9.88 -9.88 -6.37
CA VAL A 54 -11.14 -9.58 -7.06
C VAL A 54 -11.03 -8.24 -7.75
N CYS A 55 -11.03 -8.27 -9.09
CA CYS A 55 -10.97 -7.08 -9.91
C CYS A 55 -12.37 -6.49 -10.10
N THR A 56 -12.61 -5.29 -9.56
CA THR A 56 -13.92 -4.61 -9.61
C THR A 56 -14.13 -3.77 -10.86
N LYS A 57 -13.03 -3.26 -11.44
CA LYS A 57 -13.05 -2.37 -12.60
C LYS A 57 -11.74 -2.43 -13.37
N GLN A 58 -11.83 -2.21 -14.66
CA GLN A 58 -10.67 -1.99 -15.51
C GLN A 58 -10.32 -0.50 -15.50
N SER A 59 -9.15 -0.14 -14.99
CA SER A 59 -8.62 1.21 -15.01
C SER A 59 -8.19 1.58 -16.44
N LEU A 60 -8.70 2.72 -16.95
CA LEU A 60 -8.34 3.27 -18.26
C LEU A 60 -7.45 4.50 -18.11
N ALA A 61 -7.74 5.35 -17.11
CA ALA A 61 -7.02 6.56 -16.80
C ALA A 61 -7.29 6.97 -15.35
N ARG A 62 -6.64 8.04 -14.87
CA ARG A 62 -6.77 8.54 -13.48
C ARG A 62 -8.23 8.72 -13.02
N PHE A 63 -9.12 9.13 -13.93
CA PHE A 63 -10.53 9.41 -13.64
C PHE A 63 -11.48 8.63 -14.54
N ALA A 64 -11.01 7.56 -15.20
CA ALA A 64 -11.81 6.75 -16.11
C ALA A 64 -11.60 5.26 -15.85
N ALA A 65 -12.69 4.52 -15.77
CA ALA A 65 -12.68 3.06 -15.60
C ALA A 65 -13.95 2.43 -16.20
N VAL A 66 -13.84 1.18 -16.61
CA VAL A 66 -14.99 0.33 -16.96
C VAL A 66 -15.28 -0.58 -15.78
N TYR A 67 -16.46 -0.50 -15.21
CA TYR A 67 -16.87 -1.28 -14.05
C TYR A 67 -17.44 -2.63 -14.45
N LYS A 68 -17.15 -3.66 -13.68
CA LYS A 68 -17.90 -4.92 -13.73
C LYS A 68 -19.32 -4.74 -13.16
N PRO A 69 -20.32 -5.50 -13.62
CA PRO A 69 -21.64 -5.55 -12.98
C PRO A 69 -21.52 -5.89 -11.49
N LYS A 70 -22.29 -5.20 -10.66
CA LYS A 70 -22.26 -5.36 -9.18
C LYS A 70 -22.46 -6.81 -8.75
N GLN A 71 -23.39 -7.52 -9.38
CA GLN A 71 -23.68 -8.92 -9.04
C GLN A 71 -22.45 -9.82 -9.29
N ILE A 72 -21.74 -9.61 -10.40
CA ILE A 72 -20.53 -10.39 -10.72
C ILE A 72 -19.46 -10.15 -9.65
N ILE A 73 -19.23 -8.88 -9.26
CA ILE A 73 -18.26 -8.55 -8.21
C ILE A 73 -18.62 -9.23 -6.89
N HIS A 74 -19.91 -9.22 -6.53
CA HIS A 74 -20.41 -9.86 -5.32
C HIS A 74 -20.14 -11.39 -5.33
N ASP A 75 -20.48 -12.05 -6.42
CA ASP A 75 -20.30 -13.50 -6.56
C ASP A 75 -18.82 -13.89 -6.56
N GLU A 76 -17.97 -13.17 -7.33
CA GLU A 76 -16.51 -13.35 -7.32
C GLU A 76 -15.91 -13.12 -5.92
N THR A 77 -16.44 -12.15 -5.16
CA THR A 77 -15.96 -11.88 -3.79
C THR A 77 -16.30 -13.03 -2.85
N ILE A 78 -17.52 -13.56 -2.92
CA ILE A 78 -17.92 -14.73 -2.11
C ILE A 78 -17.02 -15.93 -2.40
N GLU A 79 -16.78 -16.22 -3.68
CA GLU A 79 -15.91 -17.33 -4.07
C GLU A 79 -14.46 -17.14 -3.62
N ALA A 80 -13.92 -15.92 -3.76
CA ALA A 80 -12.58 -15.61 -3.30
C ALA A 80 -12.42 -15.75 -1.77
N VAL A 81 -13.42 -15.29 -1.00
CA VAL A 81 -13.45 -15.46 0.46
C VAL A 81 -13.48 -16.93 0.84
N LYS A 82 -14.36 -17.73 0.23
CA LYS A 82 -14.42 -19.18 0.47
C LYS A 82 -13.06 -19.83 0.19
N LYS A 83 -12.47 -19.53 -0.96
CA LYS A 83 -11.16 -20.09 -1.36
C LYS A 83 -10.06 -19.77 -0.36
N VAL A 84 -10.03 -18.54 0.20
CA VAL A 84 -9.08 -18.14 1.24
C VAL A 84 -9.34 -18.88 2.54
N LEU A 85 -10.62 -19.02 2.95
CA LEU A 85 -10.99 -19.66 4.23
C LEU A 85 -10.87 -21.19 4.19
N ASP A 86 -11.15 -21.82 3.03
CA ASP A 86 -11.01 -23.27 2.84
C ASP A 86 -9.55 -23.69 2.66
N GLY A 87 -8.66 -22.74 2.34
CA GLY A 87 -7.22 -22.93 2.28
C GLY A 87 -6.56 -22.94 3.66
N ASP A 88 -5.28 -23.31 3.69
CA ASP A 88 -4.46 -23.20 4.90
C ASP A 88 -4.05 -21.75 5.14
N CYS A 89 -4.89 -21.00 5.87
CA CYS A 89 -4.60 -19.60 6.22
C CYS A 89 -3.28 -19.42 6.98
N LYS A 90 -2.78 -20.49 7.66
CA LYS A 90 -1.50 -20.45 8.38
C LYS A 90 -0.29 -20.48 7.45
N SER A 91 -0.46 -21.02 6.24
CA SER A 91 0.59 -21.05 5.21
C SER A 91 0.64 -19.78 4.37
N THR A 92 -0.34 -18.88 4.51
CA THR A 92 -0.34 -17.60 3.79
C THR A 92 0.84 -16.74 4.25
N PRO A 93 1.73 -16.28 3.34
CA PRO A 93 2.89 -15.51 3.71
C PRO A 93 2.54 -14.19 4.40
N LEU A 94 3.32 -13.83 5.42
CA LEU A 94 3.32 -12.47 5.97
C LEU A 94 4.12 -11.55 5.04
N TYR A 95 3.65 -10.31 4.87
CA TYR A 95 4.39 -9.28 4.15
C TYR A 95 5.34 -8.58 5.12
N LEU A 96 6.64 -8.88 5.05
CA LEU A 96 7.61 -8.48 6.06
C LEU A 96 8.75 -7.64 5.47
N PHE A 97 9.27 -6.73 6.31
CA PHE A 97 10.52 -6.02 6.13
C PHE A 97 11.40 -6.19 7.37
N GLY A 98 12.72 -6.14 7.20
CA GLY A 98 13.65 -6.06 8.33
C GLY A 98 13.83 -4.62 8.80
N ALA A 99 13.91 -4.41 10.13
CA ALA A 99 14.31 -3.13 10.71
C ALA A 99 15.84 -2.89 10.56
N PRO A 100 16.32 -1.64 10.55
CA PRO A 100 15.55 -0.41 10.59
C PRO A 100 14.75 -0.20 9.30
N TYR A 101 13.59 0.47 9.44
CA TYR A 101 12.73 0.79 8.30
C TYR A 101 13.07 2.19 7.80
N HIS A 102 13.58 2.28 6.58
CA HIS A 102 13.81 3.55 5.90
C HIS A 102 12.66 3.82 4.94
N CYS A 103 11.95 4.93 5.14
CA CYS A 103 10.85 5.34 4.29
C CYS A 103 11.23 6.58 3.49
N ARG A 104 11.02 6.52 2.15
CA ARG A 104 11.11 7.65 1.25
C ARG A 104 9.74 7.91 0.62
N MET A 105 9.33 9.16 0.59
CA MET A 105 8.09 9.58 -0.06
C MET A 105 8.36 10.68 -1.09
N ASP A 106 7.91 10.45 -2.33
CA ASP A 106 7.90 11.46 -3.38
C ASP A 106 6.54 12.17 -3.37
N LEU A 107 6.54 13.48 -3.27
CA LEU A 107 5.35 14.32 -3.27
C LEU A 107 5.07 14.90 -4.65
N THR A 108 3.86 15.37 -4.90
CA THR A 108 3.43 15.84 -6.22
C THR A 108 3.99 17.21 -6.60
N ASN A 109 4.38 18.04 -5.61
CA ASN A 109 5.02 19.34 -5.82
C ASN A 109 5.93 19.72 -4.64
N THR A 110 6.69 20.81 -4.78
CA THR A 110 7.65 21.29 -3.79
C THR A 110 6.98 21.92 -2.57
N ALA A 111 5.83 22.62 -2.74
CA ALA A 111 5.12 23.26 -1.65
C ALA A 111 4.68 22.27 -0.58
N LYS A 112 4.31 21.05 -0.99
CA LYS A 112 3.97 19.97 -0.06
C LYS A 112 5.14 19.57 0.82
N CYS A 113 6.36 19.58 0.27
CA CYS A 113 7.56 19.33 1.08
C CYS A 113 7.80 20.45 2.10
N ASP A 114 7.47 21.71 1.77
CA ASP A 114 7.63 22.84 2.69
C ASP A 114 6.75 22.68 3.94
N TYR A 115 5.55 22.10 3.80
CA TYR A 115 4.70 21.76 4.95
C TYR A 115 5.19 20.53 5.71
N VAL A 116 5.46 19.45 4.96
CA VAL A 116 5.75 18.15 5.55
C VAL A 116 7.07 18.12 6.31
N GLN A 117 8.09 18.86 5.85
CA GLN A 117 9.39 18.94 6.54
C GLN A 117 9.32 19.57 7.93
N GLN A 118 8.18 20.21 8.31
CA GLN A 118 7.96 20.75 9.65
C GLN A 118 7.61 19.66 10.68
N MET A 119 7.30 18.45 10.22
CA MET A 119 7.02 17.32 11.12
C MET A 119 8.33 16.80 11.72
N PRO A 120 8.38 16.56 13.05
CA PRO A 120 9.57 15.99 13.69
C PRO A 120 9.99 14.66 13.05
N GLY A 121 11.29 14.50 12.81
CA GLY A 121 11.86 13.27 12.23
C GLY A 121 11.69 13.13 10.71
N ILE A 122 11.02 14.07 10.04
CA ILE A 122 10.90 14.10 8.58
C ILE A 122 11.99 14.98 8.00
N HIS A 123 12.80 14.43 7.12
CA HIS A 123 13.91 15.12 6.47
C HIS A 123 13.64 15.30 4.98
N ARG A 124 13.76 16.53 4.49
CA ARG A 124 13.70 16.80 3.06
C ARG A 124 15.04 16.49 2.41
N THR A 125 15.05 15.58 1.44
CA THR A 125 16.26 15.14 0.73
C THR A 125 16.26 15.56 -0.73
N GLY A 126 15.16 16.12 -1.23
CA GLY A 126 15.04 16.62 -2.60
C GLY A 126 13.95 17.66 -2.76
N GLY A 127 13.78 18.18 -3.98
CA GLY A 127 12.75 19.17 -4.28
C GLY A 127 11.34 18.70 -3.90
N ARG A 128 11.06 17.42 -4.12
CA ARG A 128 9.75 16.80 -3.86
C ARG A 128 9.86 15.52 -3.04
N THR A 129 10.99 15.29 -2.37
CA THR A 129 11.29 14.04 -1.66
C THR A 129 11.53 14.32 -0.20
N VAL A 130 10.91 13.52 0.66
CA VAL A 130 11.16 13.46 2.09
C VAL A 130 11.48 12.03 2.51
N GLU A 131 12.30 11.89 3.56
CA GLU A 131 12.76 10.63 4.10
C GLU A 131 12.68 10.62 5.61
N PHE A 132 12.46 9.47 6.19
CA PHE A 132 12.46 9.22 7.62
C PHE A 132 12.73 7.75 7.90
N GLU A 133 13.21 7.44 9.09
CA GLU A 133 13.49 6.08 9.50
C GLU A 133 13.04 5.82 10.93
N SER A 134 12.75 4.57 11.23
CA SER A 134 12.48 4.09 12.60
C SER A 134 12.76 2.59 12.69
N SER A 135 13.03 2.12 13.89
CA SER A 135 13.01 0.68 14.22
C SER A 135 11.59 0.16 14.47
N SER A 136 10.60 1.05 14.60
CA SER A 136 9.18 0.72 14.80
C SER A 136 8.39 0.89 13.50
N PHE A 137 7.81 -0.20 12.99
CA PHE A 137 6.96 -0.11 11.80
C PHE A 137 5.68 0.70 12.06
N THR A 138 5.18 0.70 13.29
CA THR A 138 4.04 1.54 13.70
C THR A 138 4.34 3.03 13.53
N GLU A 139 5.56 3.47 13.87
CA GLU A 139 5.99 4.86 13.66
C GLU A 139 6.08 5.19 12.17
N ILE A 140 6.65 4.29 11.35
CA ILE A 140 6.69 4.44 9.89
C ILE A 140 5.27 4.57 9.32
N PHE A 141 4.37 3.68 9.70
CA PHE A 141 2.97 3.70 9.25
C PHE A 141 2.27 5.02 9.61
N ASN A 142 2.41 5.47 10.85
CA ASN A 142 1.83 6.73 11.32
C ASN A 142 2.45 7.94 10.61
N ALA A 143 3.77 7.93 10.37
CA ALA A 143 4.46 8.99 9.64
C ALA A 143 4.01 9.06 8.17
N ILE A 144 3.83 7.93 7.48
CA ILE A 144 3.27 7.89 6.12
C ILE A 144 1.90 8.57 6.07
N HIS A 145 1.01 8.25 7.02
CA HIS A 145 -0.32 8.87 7.10
C HIS A 145 -0.24 10.36 7.46
N GLY A 146 0.64 10.74 8.38
CA GLY A 146 0.90 12.14 8.74
C GLY A 146 1.36 12.94 7.54
N VAL A 147 2.37 12.46 6.82
CA VAL A 147 2.87 13.08 5.57
C VAL A 147 1.77 13.18 4.52
N ALA A 148 0.99 12.13 4.32
CA ALA A 148 -0.10 12.14 3.34
C ALA A 148 -1.17 13.17 3.68
N ASN A 149 -1.50 13.35 4.97
CA ASN A 149 -2.49 14.33 5.44
C ASN A 149 -1.96 15.76 5.35
N MET A 150 -0.72 16.03 5.81
CA MET A 150 -0.09 17.34 5.71
C MET A 150 0.09 17.78 4.25
N ALA A 151 0.42 16.85 3.36
CA ALA A 151 0.56 17.11 1.93
C ALA A 151 -0.75 17.48 1.21
N ARG A 152 -1.90 17.47 1.88
CA ARG A 152 -3.16 18.02 1.34
C ARG A 152 -3.27 19.52 1.51
N LEU A 153 -2.45 20.12 2.41
CA LEU A 153 -2.48 21.55 2.73
C LEU A 153 -1.67 22.40 1.74
N GLY A 154 -0.78 21.79 0.93
CA GLY A 154 0.10 22.47 -0.01
C GLY A 154 -0.24 22.28 -1.50
#